data_8fe7666d463d6931a1bf9a456519e6dd
#
_entry.id   8fe7666d463d6931a1bf9a456519e6dd
#
_cell.length_a   1.000
_cell.length_b   1.000
_cell.length_c   1.000
_cell.angle_alpha   90.00
_cell.angle_beta   90.00
_cell.angle_gamma   90.00
#
_symmetry.space_group_name_H-M   'P 1'
#
loop_
_entity.id
_entity.type
_entity.pdbx_description
1 polymer ?
#
loop_
_entity_poly.entity_id
_entity_poly.type
_entity_poly.pdbx_seq_one_letter_code
_entity_poly.pdbx_strand_id
1 'polypeptide(L)'
;VVFDTAAPTERHETLLDYKANREEMPDDIRSNLPYIRRIIEALNIPILESDGYEADDVIGTLAKKAEMEGYTTFMVTPDKDFGQLVTERIIMYKPGRGGDPPEKLGPKEICARWGLQHTEQVKDILGLMGDAVDNIPGIPGIGEKTAMKLVQQFGSLEGVIEGAAQLKGKQQENVIAFAEQGRLSKMLATINIEAPVELDHEACTWTRLITTRCWRCSVNWNSRRWPRAYWHRPTPAGPMPGPPKARPPHRPPGKRTSSAARWTAMARWCSRRWPPLKR
;
A
#
# COMPACT_ATOMS: atom_id res chain seq x y z
N VAL A 1 -0.94 3.10 9.81
CA VAL A 1 0.29 2.66 9.15
C VAL A 1 0.68 1.31 9.70
N VAL A 2 1.08 0.38 8.83
CA VAL A 2 1.52 -0.97 9.23
C VAL A 2 3.02 -1.09 8.99
N PHE A 3 3.72 -1.70 9.92
CA PHE A 3 5.14 -2.04 9.80
C PHE A 3 5.34 -3.55 9.96
N ASP A 4 6.37 -4.06 9.27
CA ASP A 4 6.87 -5.41 9.53
C ASP A 4 7.56 -5.47 10.90
N THR A 5 7.47 -6.62 11.55
CA THR A 5 8.25 -6.95 12.75
C THR A 5 9.54 -7.68 12.36
N ALA A 6 10.44 -7.83 13.32
CA ALA A 6 11.64 -8.64 13.13
C ALA A 6 11.40 -10.14 13.34
N ALA A 7 10.19 -10.54 13.73
CA ALA A 7 9.85 -11.93 13.96
C ALA A 7 9.78 -12.71 12.63
N PRO A 8 10.26 -13.95 12.58
CA PRO A 8 10.09 -14.79 11.40
C PRO A 8 8.60 -15.07 11.15
N THR A 9 8.23 -15.23 9.89
CA THR A 9 6.87 -15.57 9.47
C THR A 9 6.78 -17.01 9.02
N GLU A 10 5.58 -17.57 8.90
CA GLU A 10 5.33 -18.91 8.36
C GLU A 10 6.02 -19.13 6.99
N ARG A 11 6.14 -18.06 6.19
CA ARG A 11 6.84 -18.12 4.90
C ARG A 11 8.33 -18.45 5.05
N HIS A 12 8.98 -17.94 6.09
CA HIS A 12 10.39 -18.26 6.39
C HIS A 12 10.56 -19.71 6.86
N GLU A 13 9.56 -20.27 7.57
CA GLU A 13 9.58 -21.69 7.98
C GLU A 13 9.37 -22.61 6.77
N THR A 14 8.54 -22.17 5.82
CA THR A 14 8.20 -22.95 4.63
C THR A 14 9.32 -22.92 3.56
N LEU A 15 9.96 -21.78 3.37
CA LEU A 15 11.07 -21.59 2.45
C LEU A 15 12.21 -20.86 3.18
N LEU A 16 13.26 -21.59 3.55
CA LEU A 16 14.40 -21.05 4.30
C LEU A 16 15.10 -19.86 3.60
N ASP A 17 15.10 -19.87 2.27
CA ASP A 17 15.68 -18.80 1.46
C ASP A 17 14.70 -17.67 1.13
N TYR A 18 13.50 -17.66 1.73
CA TYR A 18 12.53 -16.59 1.53
C TYR A 18 13.12 -15.24 1.93
N LYS A 19 13.10 -14.29 1.00
CA LYS A 19 13.69 -12.93 1.17
C LYS A 19 15.21 -12.92 1.48
N ALA A 20 15.93 -14.05 1.34
CA ALA A 20 17.35 -14.14 1.69
C ALA A 20 18.27 -13.25 0.83
N ASN A 21 17.79 -12.86 -0.37
CA ASN A 21 18.50 -11.97 -1.29
C ASN A 21 18.22 -10.48 -1.06
N ARG A 22 17.34 -10.12 -0.08
CA ARG A 22 17.10 -8.72 0.26
C ARG A 22 18.31 -8.11 0.96
N GLU A 23 18.69 -6.92 0.51
CA GLU A 23 19.71 -6.14 1.19
C GLU A 23 19.22 -5.71 2.58
N GLU A 24 20.14 -5.63 3.53
CA GLU A 24 19.82 -5.07 4.84
C GLU A 24 19.38 -3.61 4.70
N MET A 25 18.47 -3.23 5.60
CA MET A 25 18.02 -1.84 5.67
C MET A 25 19.22 -0.91 5.88
N PRO A 26 19.42 0.12 5.02
CA PRO A 26 20.49 1.10 5.18
C PRO A 26 20.48 1.73 6.59
N ASP A 27 21.65 1.93 7.17
CA ASP A 27 21.80 2.46 8.53
C ASP A 27 21.14 3.83 8.73
N ASP A 28 21.14 4.66 7.68
CA ASP A 28 20.45 5.95 7.70
C ASP A 28 18.95 5.81 7.86
N ILE A 29 18.34 4.77 7.28
CA ILE A 29 16.91 4.50 7.45
C ILE A 29 16.68 3.89 8.83
N ARG A 30 17.47 2.88 9.20
CA ARG A 30 17.37 2.19 10.50
C ARG A 30 17.44 3.17 11.67
N SER A 31 18.39 4.09 11.65
CA SER A 31 18.58 5.10 12.69
C SER A 31 17.45 6.13 12.76
N ASN A 32 16.71 6.33 11.65
CA ASN A 32 15.61 7.28 11.56
C ASN A 32 14.22 6.65 11.81
N LEU A 33 14.08 5.32 11.87
CA LEU A 33 12.80 4.66 12.15
C LEU A 33 12.11 5.16 13.43
N PRO A 34 12.81 5.34 14.57
CA PRO A 34 12.17 5.87 15.78
C PRO A 34 11.57 7.27 15.58
N TYR A 35 12.20 8.11 14.76
CA TYR A 35 11.69 9.44 14.44
C TYR A 35 10.47 9.36 13.51
N ILE A 36 10.49 8.45 12.54
CA ILE A 36 9.35 8.20 11.65
C ILE A 36 8.13 7.78 12.47
N ARG A 37 8.28 6.81 13.36
CA ARG A 37 7.20 6.37 14.29
C ARG A 37 6.66 7.52 15.12
N ARG A 38 7.52 8.30 15.76
CA ARG A 38 7.11 9.47 16.54
C ARG A 38 6.35 10.51 15.74
N ILE A 39 6.68 10.69 14.46
CA ILE A 39 5.93 11.59 13.57
C ILE A 39 4.55 11.04 13.29
N ILE A 40 4.43 9.74 12.99
CA ILE A 40 3.15 9.07 12.74
C ILE A 40 2.24 9.17 13.97
N GLU A 41 2.79 8.89 15.17
CA GLU A 41 2.09 9.04 16.45
C GLU A 41 1.67 10.49 16.72
N ALA A 42 2.55 11.47 16.43
CA ALA A 42 2.23 12.88 16.58
C ALA A 42 1.15 13.35 15.61
N LEU A 43 0.99 12.68 14.48
CA LEU A 43 -0.10 12.87 13.54
C LEU A 43 -1.39 12.16 13.97
N ASN A 44 -1.38 11.47 15.11
CA ASN A 44 -2.46 10.66 15.63
C ASN A 44 -2.92 9.59 14.64
N ILE A 45 -1.95 8.98 13.95
CA ILE A 45 -2.18 7.88 13.02
C ILE A 45 -1.79 6.59 13.76
N PRO A 46 -2.66 5.59 13.86
CA PRO A 46 -2.34 4.33 14.51
C PRO A 46 -1.23 3.59 13.77
N ILE A 47 -0.32 2.99 14.56
CA ILE A 47 0.72 2.10 14.07
C ILE A 47 0.30 0.68 14.46
N LEU A 48 0.35 -0.24 13.50
CA LEU A 48 -0.02 -1.64 13.67
C LEU A 48 1.15 -2.53 13.28
N GLU A 49 1.34 -3.58 14.04
CA GLU A 49 2.34 -4.64 13.84
C GLU A 49 1.75 -5.95 14.35
N SER A 50 2.13 -7.07 13.77
CA SER A 50 1.71 -8.39 14.23
C SER A 50 2.87 -9.37 14.05
N ASP A 51 3.38 -9.94 15.14
CA ASP A 51 4.44 -10.94 15.08
C ASP A 51 3.96 -12.20 14.35
N GLY A 52 4.84 -12.76 13.53
CA GLY A 52 4.55 -13.95 12.72
C GLY A 52 3.81 -13.64 11.39
N TYR A 53 3.42 -12.39 11.15
CA TYR A 53 2.76 -11.92 9.92
C TYR A 53 3.53 -10.76 9.30
N GLU A 54 3.46 -10.65 7.99
CA GLU A 54 4.01 -9.51 7.28
C GLU A 54 3.04 -8.32 7.31
N ALA A 55 3.56 -7.11 7.10
CA ALA A 55 2.72 -5.92 7.00
C ALA A 55 1.61 -6.09 5.94
N ASP A 56 1.90 -6.79 4.85
CA ASP A 56 0.98 -7.07 3.76
C ASP A 56 -0.21 -7.93 4.22
N ASP A 57 0.05 -8.93 5.08
CA ASP A 57 -0.98 -9.78 5.66
C ASP A 57 -1.90 -8.99 6.61
N VAL A 58 -1.31 -8.14 7.43
CA VAL A 58 -2.05 -7.25 8.34
C VAL A 58 -2.93 -6.28 7.53
N ILE A 59 -2.39 -5.65 6.49
CA ILE A 59 -3.13 -4.73 5.61
C ILE A 59 -4.26 -5.49 4.89
N GLY A 60 -3.96 -6.67 4.34
CA GLY A 60 -4.94 -7.51 3.65
C GLY A 60 -6.09 -7.92 4.56
N THR A 61 -5.77 -8.37 5.77
CA THR A 61 -6.77 -8.76 6.79
C THR A 61 -7.67 -7.58 7.16
N LEU A 62 -7.09 -6.42 7.46
CA LEU A 62 -7.86 -5.23 7.83
C LEU A 62 -8.72 -4.71 6.68
N ALA A 63 -8.19 -4.74 5.44
CA ALA A 63 -8.95 -4.35 4.25
C ALA A 63 -10.17 -5.25 4.04
N LYS A 64 -10.02 -6.57 4.23
CA LYS A 64 -11.12 -7.54 4.13
C LYS A 64 -12.13 -7.39 5.27
N LYS A 65 -11.70 -7.17 6.50
CA LYS A 65 -12.61 -6.88 7.63
C LYS A 65 -13.40 -5.60 7.38
N ALA A 66 -12.76 -4.53 6.94
CA ALA A 66 -13.41 -3.28 6.59
C ALA A 66 -14.41 -3.43 5.44
N GLU A 67 -14.09 -4.24 4.42
CA GLU A 67 -14.99 -4.56 3.31
C GLU A 67 -16.27 -5.27 3.80
N MET A 68 -16.14 -6.27 4.68
CA MET A 68 -17.29 -6.98 5.28
C MET A 68 -18.20 -6.06 6.07
N GLU A 69 -17.66 -5.02 6.69
CA GLU A 69 -18.42 -3.99 7.39
C GLU A 69 -18.95 -2.87 6.48
N GLY A 70 -18.70 -2.96 5.17
CA GLY A 70 -19.24 -2.04 4.17
C GLY A 70 -18.37 -0.79 3.91
N TYR A 71 -17.16 -0.71 4.46
CA TYR A 71 -16.24 0.38 4.19
C TYR A 71 -15.56 0.27 2.82
N THR A 72 -15.10 1.40 2.30
CA THR A 72 -14.19 1.44 1.16
C THR A 72 -12.78 1.70 1.66
N THR A 73 -11.88 0.77 1.37
CA THR A 73 -10.48 0.81 1.82
C THR A 73 -9.57 1.24 0.67
N PHE A 74 -8.63 2.14 0.96
CA PHE A 74 -7.56 2.50 0.05
C PHE A 74 -6.24 1.97 0.60
N MET A 75 -5.69 0.94 -0.04
CA MET A 75 -4.35 0.43 0.24
C MET A 75 -3.34 1.33 -0.45
N VAL A 76 -2.58 2.10 0.33
CA VAL A 76 -1.59 3.06 -0.21
C VAL A 76 -0.26 2.34 -0.35
N THR A 77 -0.02 1.75 -1.51
CA THR A 77 1.17 0.95 -1.80
C THR A 77 1.51 0.99 -3.29
N PRO A 78 2.81 0.97 -3.68
CA PRO A 78 3.22 0.73 -5.05
C PRO A 78 3.33 -0.75 -5.40
N ASP A 79 3.19 -1.65 -4.43
CA ASP A 79 3.44 -3.07 -4.59
C ASP A 79 2.33 -3.74 -5.41
N LYS A 80 2.76 -4.44 -6.47
CA LYS A 80 1.88 -5.13 -7.42
C LYS A 80 1.09 -6.28 -6.79
N ASP A 81 1.62 -6.88 -5.73
CA ASP A 81 1.07 -8.09 -5.12
C ASP A 81 -0.27 -7.81 -4.43
N PHE A 82 -0.48 -6.58 -3.96
CA PHE A 82 -1.77 -6.13 -3.45
C PHE A 82 -2.90 -6.14 -4.49
N GLY A 83 -2.56 -6.28 -5.78
CA GLY A 83 -3.55 -6.45 -6.84
C GLY A 83 -4.50 -7.62 -6.60
N GLN A 84 -4.05 -8.69 -5.93
CA GLN A 84 -4.86 -9.86 -5.60
C GLN A 84 -6.01 -9.58 -4.61
N LEU A 85 -5.91 -8.50 -3.83
CA LEU A 85 -6.90 -8.12 -2.82
C LEU A 85 -7.93 -7.12 -3.33
N VAL A 86 -7.71 -6.53 -4.51
CA VAL A 86 -8.54 -5.43 -5.05
C VAL A 86 -9.93 -5.92 -5.39
N THR A 87 -10.94 -5.20 -4.89
CA THR A 87 -12.37 -5.41 -5.14
C THR A 87 -13.04 -4.07 -5.43
N GLU A 88 -14.36 -4.06 -5.60
CA GLU A 88 -15.11 -2.80 -5.75
C GLU A 88 -15.01 -1.87 -4.52
N ARG A 89 -14.64 -2.41 -3.36
CA ARG A 89 -14.48 -1.67 -2.11
C ARG A 89 -13.04 -1.60 -1.60
N ILE A 90 -12.15 -2.45 -2.09
CA ILE A 90 -10.72 -2.42 -1.76
C ILE A 90 -9.97 -1.91 -2.98
N ILE A 91 -9.47 -0.69 -2.88
CA ILE A 91 -8.82 0.03 -3.99
C ILE A 91 -7.33 0.19 -3.69
N MET A 92 -6.48 -0.19 -4.63
CA MET A 92 -5.07 0.10 -4.55
C MET A 92 -4.81 1.56 -4.95
N TYR A 93 -4.12 2.31 -4.08
CA TYR A 93 -3.75 3.70 -4.31
C TYR A 93 -2.23 3.79 -4.43
N LYS A 94 -1.75 3.86 -5.67
CA LYS A 94 -0.33 3.94 -5.97
C LYS A 94 0.12 5.38 -5.98
N PRO A 95 1.04 5.78 -5.08
CA PRO A 95 1.59 7.12 -5.07
C PRO A 95 2.32 7.45 -6.38
N GLY A 96 2.13 8.64 -6.91
CA GLY A 96 2.88 9.12 -8.07
C GLY A 96 4.36 9.36 -7.74
N ARG A 97 5.23 9.22 -8.73
CA ARG A 97 6.67 9.50 -8.61
C ARG A 97 7.05 10.72 -9.47
N GLY A 98 8.03 11.50 -8.99
CA GLY A 98 8.59 12.60 -9.80
C GLY A 98 7.63 13.73 -10.15
N GLY A 99 6.46 13.81 -9.55
CA GLY A 99 5.42 14.81 -9.85
C GLY A 99 4.21 14.25 -10.61
N ASP A 100 4.24 12.99 -10.96
CA ASP A 100 3.09 12.31 -11.55
C ASP A 100 1.91 12.24 -10.57
N PRO A 101 0.67 12.28 -11.07
CA PRO A 101 -0.49 12.09 -10.22
C PRO A 101 -0.55 10.66 -9.67
N PRO A 102 -1.10 10.46 -8.47
CA PRO A 102 -1.32 9.11 -7.95
C PRO A 102 -2.36 8.37 -8.79
N GLU A 103 -2.16 7.07 -8.93
CA GLU A 103 -3.07 6.16 -9.63
C GLU A 103 -4.03 5.48 -8.64
N LYS A 104 -5.29 5.39 -9.01
CA LYS A 104 -6.27 4.53 -8.32
C LYS A 104 -6.50 3.31 -9.19
N LEU A 105 -6.24 2.14 -8.63
CA LEU A 105 -6.37 0.88 -9.34
C LEU A 105 -7.47 0.06 -8.67
N GLY A 106 -8.62 0.04 -9.31
CA GLY A 106 -9.75 -0.83 -8.99
C GLY A 106 -9.68 -2.14 -9.77
N PRO A 107 -10.71 -2.99 -9.69
CA PRO A 107 -10.72 -4.30 -10.37
C PRO A 107 -10.48 -4.20 -11.88
N LYS A 108 -11.07 -3.20 -12.53
CA LYS A 108 -10.94 -3.02 -13.99
C LYS A 108 -9.50 -2.70 -14.39
N GLU A 109 -8.85 -1.81 -13.65
CA GLU A 109 -7.47 -1.40 -13.90
C GLU A 109 -6.49 -2.55 -13.65
N ILE A 110 -6.69 -3.32 -12.56
CA ILE A 110 -5.87 -4.50 -12.26
C ILE A 110 -6.07 -5.57 -13.33
N CYS A 111 -7.32 -5.92 -13.65
CA CYS A 111 -7.61 -6.91 -14.68
C CYS A 111 -7.07 -6.50 -16.05
N ALA A 112 -7.20 -5.23 -16.44
CA ALA A 112 -6.64 -4.73 -17.70
C ALA A 112 -5.11 -4.79 -17.72
N ARG A 113 -4.45 -4.46 -16.61
CA ARG A 113 -2.99 -4.47 -16.48
C ARG A 113 -2.39 -5.86 -16.65
N TRP A 114 -3.03 -6.86 -16.05
CA TRP A 114 -2.58 -8.25 -16.04
C TRP A 114 -3.26 -9.12 -17.10
N GLY A 115 -4.25 -8.58 -17.81
CA GLY A 115 -5.06 -9.32 -18.78
C GLY A 115 -5.89 -10.42 -18.14
N LEU A 116 -6.42 -10.20 -16.96
CA LEU A 116 -7.15 -11.16 -16.14
C LEU A 116 -8.67 -10.94 -16.21
N GLN A 117 -9.42 -11.96 -15.82
CA GLN A 117 -10.87 -11.86 -15.62
C GLN A 117 -11.23 -11.45 -14.20
N HIS A 118 -10.42 -11.88 -13.21
CA HIS A 118 -10.59 -11.60 -11.79
C HIS A 118 -9.28 -11.18 -11.15
N THR A 119 -9.32 -10.24 -10.22
CA THR A 119 -8.14 -9.73 -9.52
C THR A 119 -7.42 -10.80 -8.71
N GLU A 120 -8.16 -11.76 -8.15
CA GLU A 120 -7.60 -12.89 -7.40
C GLU A 120 -6.62 -13.75 -8.22
N GLN A 121 -6.73 -13.73 -9.56
CA GLN A 121 -5.80 -14.45 -10.43
C GLN A 121 -4.38 -13.86 -10.45
N VAL A 122 -4.15 -12.71 -9.83
CA VAL A 122 -2.79 -12.13 -9.66
C VAL A 122 -1.90 -13.12 -8.92
N LYS A 123 -2.39 -13.79 -7.87
CA LYS A 123 -1.64 -14.83 -7.15
C LYS A 123 -1.24 -16.02 -8.01
N ASP A 124 -2.04 -16.36 -9.03
CA ASP A 124 -1.71 -17.43 -9.98
C ASP A 124 -0.57 -17.02 -10.91
N ILE A 125 -0.57 -15.78 -11.37
CA ILE A 125 0.55 -15.24 -12.16
C ILE A 125 1.84 -15.25 -11.34
N LEU A 126 1.78 -14.76 -10.08
CA LEU A 126 2.93 -14.74 -9.16
C LEU A 126 3.44 -16.17 -8.88
N GLY A 127 2.54 -17.13 -8.67
CA GLY A 127 2.90 -18.53 -8.49
C GLY A 127 3.62 -19.13 -9.70
N LEU A 128 3.19 -18.77 -10.92
CA LEU A 128 3.82 -19.23 -12.15
C LEU A 128 5.17 -18.57 -12.41
N MET A 129 5.27 -17.24 -12.31
CA MET A 129 6.48 -16.51 -12.65
C MET A 129 7.49 -16.42 -11.51
N GLY A 130 7.05 -16.62 -10.25
CA GLY A 130 7.82 -16.33 -9.07
C GLY A 130 7.98 -14.83 -8.80
N ASP A 131 8.73 -14.51 -7.73
CA ASP A 131 9.18 -13.17 -7.45
C ASP A 131 10.66 -13.16 -7.03
N ALA A 132 11.48 -12.52 -7.86
CA ALA A 132 12.92 -12.45 -7.60
C ALA A 132 13.26 -11.54 -6.40
N VAL A 133 12.40 -10.59 -6.05
CA VAL A 133 12.61 -9.70 -4.90
C VAL A 133 12.45 -10.47 -3.59
N ASP A 134 11.46 -11.36 -3.55
CA ASP A 134 11.16 -12.18 -2.37
C ASP A 134 11.77 -13.58 -2.43
N ASN A 135 12.59 -13.82 -3.46
CA ASN A 135 13.22 -15.11 -3.69
C ASN A 135 12.21 -16.27 -3.86
N ILE A 136 11.06 -15.98 -4.45
CA ILE A 136 10.03 -16.98 -4.78
C ILE A 136 10.37 -17.56 -6.16
N PRO A 137 10.57 -18.89 -6.27
CA PRO A 137 11.19 -19.45 -7.46
C PRO A 137 10.30 -19.48 -8.70
N GLY A 138 8.96 -19.61 -8.56
CA GLY A 138 8.07 -19.83 -9.70
C GLY A 138 8.36 -21.12 -10.47
N ILE A 139 7.84 -21.20 -11.71
CA ILE A 139 8.15 -22.30 -12.63
C ILE A 139 9.25 -21.84 -13.60
N PRO A 140 10.38 -22.55 -13.69
CA PRO A 140 11.49 -22.18 -14.56
C PRO A 140 11.07 -21.94 -16.02
N GLY A 141 11.53 -20.80 -16.58
CA GLY A 141 11.22 -20.42 -17.96
C GLY A 141 9.84 -19.79 -18.18
N ILE A 142 9.05 -19.60 -17.12
CA ILE A 142 7.79 -18.86 -17.16
C ILE A 142 8.00 -17.48 -16.55
N GLY A 143 8.14 -16.47 -17.39
CA GLY A 143 8.15 -15.06 -16.97
C GLY A 143 6.75 -14.45 -17.07
N GLU A 144 6.63 -13.19 -16.62
CA GLU A 144 5.36 -12.43 -16.51
C GLU A 144 4.44 -12.58 -17.74
N LYS A 145 4.95 -12.28 -18.95
CA LYS A 145 4.13 -12.34 -20.18
C LYS A 145 3.61 -13.74 -20.48
N THR A 146 4.38 -14.75 -20.12
CA THR A 146 3.99 -16.16 -20.33
C THR A 146 2.97 -16.58 -19.29
N ALA A 147 3.19 -16.23 -18.02
CA ALA A 147 2.27 -16.48 -16.92
C ALA A 147 0.89 -15.85 -17.19
N MET A 148 0.87 -14.59 -17.63
CA MET A 148 -0.38 -13.90 -18.03
C MET A 148 -1.16 -14.69 -19.11
N LYS A 149 -0.48 -15.13 -20.18
CA LYS A 149 -1.12 -15.91 -21.25
C LYS A 149 -1.66 -17.26 -20.76
N LEU A 150 -0.89 -17.92 -19.90
CA LEU A 150 -1.30 -19.19 -19.32
C LEU A 150 -2.53 -19.05 -18.43
N VAL A 151 -2.55 -18.05 -17.54
CA VAL A 151 -3.72 -17.79 -16.70
C VAL A 151 -4.93 -17.35 -17.52
N GLN A 152 -4.75 -16.58 -18.58
CA GLN A 152 -5.82 -16.23 -19.51
C GLN A 152 -6.42 -17.47 -20.20
N GLN A 153 -5.59 -18.44 -20.55
CA GLN A 153 -6.00 -19.65 -21.26
C GLN A 153 -6.63 -20.69 -20.32
N PHE A 154 -6.05 -20.90 -19.15
CA PHE A 154 -6.39 -21.99 -18.23
C PHE A 154 -7.10 -21.55 -16.96
N GLY A 155 -7.21 -20.25 -16.71
CA GLY A 155 -7.94 -19.67 -15.58
C GLY A 155 -7.16 -19.57 -14.28
N SER A 156 -6.31 -20.53 -13.95
CA SER A 156 -5.52 -20.58 -12.70
C SER A 156 -4.22 -21.34 -12.88
N LEU A 157 -3.33 -21.28 -11.89
CA LEU A 157 -2.12 -22.10 -11.85
C LEU A 157 -2.46 -23.61 -11.88
N GLU A 158 -3.48 -24.01 -11.14
CA GLU A 158 -3.97 -25.40 -11.12
C GLU A 158 -4.45 -25.81 -12.51
N GLY A 159 -5.23 -24.93 -13.17
CA GLY A 159 -5.68 -25.16 -14.54
C GLY A 159 -4.53 -25.29 -15.54
N VAL A 160 -3.45 -24.53 -15.37
CA VAL A 160 -2.23 -24.65 -16.17
C VAL A 160 -1.55 -26.01 -15.96
N ILE A 161 -1.47 -26.46 -14.71
CA ILE A 161 -0.87 -27.76 -14.37
C ILE A 161 -1.72 -28.92 -14.95
N GLU A 162 -3.03 -28.89 -14.76
CA GLU A 162 -3.96 -29.89 -15.31
C GLU A 162 -3.98 -29.87 -16.83
N GLY A 163 -3.91 -28.67 -17.42
CA GLY A 163 -3.87 -28.47 -18.87
C GLY A 163 -2.47 -28.64 -19.51
N ALA A 164 -1.46 -29.07 -18.78
CA ALA A 164 -0.07 -29.14 -19.24
C ALA A 164 0.10 -29.96 -20.53
N ALA A 165 -0.74 -30.97 -20.76
CA ALA A 165 -0.74 -31.74 -21.99
C ALA A 165 -1.03 -30.91 -23.27
N GLN A 166 -1.64 -29.74 -23.13
CA GLN A 166 -1.92 -28.83 -24.25
C GLN A 166 -0.73 -27.90 -24.55
N LEU A 167 0.25 -27.84 -23.65
CA LEU A 167 1.48 -27.07 -23.83
C LEU A 167 2.47 -27.87 -24.70
N LYS A 168 3.51 -27.20 -25.17
CA LYS A 168 4.49 -27.83 -26.10
C LYS A 168 5.93 -27.59 -25.62
N GLY A 169 6.78 -28.57 -25.92
CA GLY A 169 8.21 -28.47 -25.72
C GLY A 169 8.60 -28.22 -24.27
N LYS A 170 9.64 -27.43 -24.08
CA LYS A 170 10.20 -27.15 -22.74
C LYS A 170 9.23 -26.54 -21.75
N GLN A 171 8.21 -25.79 -22.22
CA GLN A 171 7.19 -25.20 -21.36
C GLN A 171 6.33 -26.30 -20.72
N GLN A 172 5.92 -27.30 -21.49
CA GLN A 172 5.19 -28.46 -20.99
C GLN A 172 6.02 -29.23 -19.96
N GLU A 173 7.26 -29.55 -20.32
CA GLU A 173 8.18 -30.27 -19.44
C GLU A 173 8.36 -29.56 -18.11
N ASN A 174 8.59 -28.23 -18.13
CA ASN A 174 8.79 -27.44 -16.93
C ASN A 174 7.52 -27.35 -16.07
N VAL A 175 6.34 -27.18 -16.68
CA VAL A 175 5.09 -27.14 -15.92
C VAL A 175 4.83 -28.45 -15.19
N ILE A 176 5.09 -29.60 -15.87
CA ILE A 176 4.94 -30.92 -15.27
C ILE A 176 6.00 -31.14 -14.16
N ALA A 177 7.28 -30.86 -14.48
CA ALA A 177 8.38 -31.14 -13.56
C ALA A 177 8.35 -30.24 -12.29
N PHE A 178 7.90 -29.02 -12.41
CA PHE A 178 7.91 -28.01 -11.33
C PHE A 178 6.51 -27.63 -10.83
N ALA A 179 5.52 -28.50 -11.02
CA ALA A 179 4.14 -28.25 -10.57
C ALA A 179 4.04 -27.93 -9.08
N GLU A 180 4.71 -28.72 -8.23
CA GLU A 180 4.71 -28.49 -6.78
C GLU A 180 5.43 -27.21 -6.38
N GLN A 181 6.52 -26.86 -7.07
CA GLN A 181 7.22 -25.60 -6.89
C GLN A 181 6.34 -24.40 -7.27
N GLY A 182 5.53 -24.52 -8.32
CA GLY A 182 4.54 -23.53 -8.70
C GLY A 182 3.47 -23.32 -7.62
N ARG A 183 2.95 -24.42 -7.05
CA ARG A 183 1.98 -24.36 -5.94
C ARG A 183 2.58 -23.72 -4.69
N LEU A 184 3.80 -24.12 -4.33
CA LEU A 184 4.54 -23.50 -3.24
C LEU A 184 4.72 -21.99 -3.48
N SER A 185 5.13 -21.60 -4.68
CA SER A 185 5.31 -20.20 -5.06
C SER A 185 4.01 -19.40 -4.98
N LYS A 186 2.88 -19.98 -5.41
CA LYS A 186 1.55 -19.35 -5.26
C LYS A 186 1.18 -19.17 -3.80
N MET A 187 1.43 -20.18 -2.95
CA MET A 187 1.18 -20.09 -1.52
C MET A 187 1.99 -18.97 -0.88
N LEU A 188 3.29 -18.89 -1.18
CA LEU A 188 4.19 -17.84 -0.65
C LEU A 188 3.81 -16.43 -1.12
N ALA A 189 3.36 -16.29 -2.37
CA ALA A 189 2.92 -15.01 -2.94
C ALA A 189 1.49 -14.61 -2.52
N THR A 190 0.73 -15.52 -1.91
CA THR A 190 -0.62 -15.23 -1.45
C THR A 190 -0.57 -14.45 -0.14
N ILE A 191 -1.21 -13.27 -0.12
CA ILE A 191 -1.34 -12.47 1.08
C ILE A 191 -2.34 -13.16 2.02
N ASN A 192 -1.92 -13.43 3.25
CA ASN A 192 -2.77 -14.02 4.28
C ASN A 192 -3.75 -12.95 4.80
N ILE A 193 -5.05 -13.26 4.77
CA ILE A 193 -6.12 -12.35 5.22
C ILE A 193 -6.71 -12.75 6.57
N GLU A 194 -6.04 -13.63 7.30
CA GLU A 194 -6.48 -14.17 8.60
C GLU A 194 -5.51 -13.81 9.73
N ALA A 195 -4.72 -12.75 9.58
CA ALA A 195 -3.87 -12.26 10.65
C ALA A 195 -4.69 -11.91 11.89
N PRO A 196 -4.17 -12.17 13.12
CA PRO A 196 -4.91 -11.96 14.39
C PRO A 196 -4.93 -10.47 14.77
N VAL A 197 -5.45 -9.63 13.88
CA VAL A 197 -5.57 -8.19 14.07
C VAL A 197 -7.03 -7.77 14.03
N GLU A 198 -7.40 -6.80 14.84
CA GLU A 198 -8.76 -6.26 14.89
C GLU A 198 -8.82 -4.87 14.25
N LEU A 199 -9.95 -4.57 13.63
CA LEU A 199 -10.23 -3.24 13.09
C LEU A 199 -10.79 -2.35 14.19
N ASP A 200 -9.90 -1.54 14.80
CA ASP A 200 -10.30 -0.57 15.81
C ASP A 200 -10.79 0.72 15.13
N HIS A 201 -12.11 0.89 15.10
CA HIS A 201 -12.76 2.05 14.48
C HIS A 201 -12.44 3.36 15.20
N GLU A 202 -12.31 3.33 16.53
CA GLU A 202 -12.01 4.53 17.31
C GLU A 202 -10.59 5.00 17.03
N ALA A 203 -9.62 4.08 17.04
CA ALA A 203 -8.23 4.38 16.69
C ALA A 203 -8.08 4.82 15.24
N CYS A 204 -8.87 4.26 14.32
CA CYS A 204 -8.85 4.61 12.90
C CYS A 204 -9.65 5.87 12.56
N THR A 205 -10.41 6.42 13.51
CA THR A 205 -11.15 7.66 13.28
C THR A 205 -10.19 8.85 13.26
N TRP A 206 -10.23 9.59 12.15
CA TRP A 206 -9.37 10.76 12.02
C TRP A 206 -9.78 11.85 13.02
N THR A 207 -8.90 12.12 13.96
CA THR A 207 -9.08 13.19 14.93
C THR A 207 -8.18 14.38 14.56
N ARG A 208 -8.58 15.58 15.01
CA ARG A 208 -7.84 16.80 14.72
C ARG A 208 -6.40 16.68 15.24
N LEU A 209 -5.42 17.00 14.38
CA LEU A 209 -4.00 17.01 14.73
C LEU A 209 -3.75 17.72 16.06
N ILE A 210 -3.05 17.05 16.97
CA ILE A 210 -2.58 17.67 18.21
C ILE A 210 -1.33 18.47 17.86
N THR A 211 -1.52 19.72 17.44
CA THR A 211 -0.46 20.64 16.99
C THR A 211 0.73 20.74 17.95
N THR A 212 0.49 20.61 19.25
CA THR A 212 1.52 20.63 20.30
C THR A 212 2.45 19.42 20.28
N ARG A 213 1.95 18.21 19.95
CA ARG A 213 2.79 17.00 19.81
C ARG A 213 3.64 17.06 18.56
N CYS A 214 3.06 17.47 17.44
CA CYS A 214 3.75 17.62 16.17
C CYS A 214 4.89 18.65 16.26
N TRP A 215 4.67 19.76 16.99
CA TRP A 215 5.69 20.78 17.22
C TRP A 215 6.86 20.27 18.07
N ARG A 216 6.61 19.49 19.13
CA ARG A 216 7.69 18.88 19.95
C ARG A 216 8.55 17.88 19.16
N CYS A 217 7.99 17.13 18.24
CA CYS A 217 8.76 16.26 17.36
C CYS A 217 9.66 17.04 16.41
N SER A 218 9.17 18.16 15.84
CA SER A 218 9.93 18.98 14.90
C SER A 218 11.04 19.78 15.56
N VAL A 219 10.89 20.19 16.82
CA VAL A 219 11.91 20.97 17.57
C VAL A 219 13.10 20.11 18.01
N ASN A 220 12.87 18.82 18.32
CA ASN A 220 13.95 17.88 18.66
C ASN A 220 14.72 17.37 17.43
N TRP A 221 14.15 17.53 16.24
CA TRP A 221 14.84 17.19 15.01
C TRP A 221 15.72 18.37 14.61
N ASN A 222 17.03 18.23 14.79
CA ASN A 222 18.06 19.23 14.45
C ASN A 222 18.18 19.39 12.92
N SER A 223 17.06 19.64 12.25
CA SER A 223 17.00 19.88 10.81
C SER A 223 17.40 21.32 10.50
N ARG A 224 18.72 21.58 10.45
CA ARG A 224 19.26 22.84 9.93
C ARG A 224 18.81 23.17 8.49
N ARG A 225 18.03 22.26 7.87
CA ARG A 225 17.55 22.35 6.47
C ARG A 225 16.12 22.84 6.30
N TRP A 226 15.31 22.92 7.35
CA TRP A 226 13.94 23.44 7.21
C TRP A 226 13.91 24.92 7.55
N PRO A 227 13.47 25.81 6.61
CA PRO A 227 13.35 27.24 6.91
C PRO A 227 12.41 27.46 8.07
N ARG A 228 12.82 28.22 9.06
CA ARG A 228 12.01 28.63 10.24
C ARG A 228 10.68 29.30 9.88
N ALA A 229 10.50 29.71 8.63
CA ALA A 229 9.30 30.37 8.11
C ALA A 229 8.03 29.50 8.09
N TYR A 230 8.15 28.16 8.27
CA TYR A 230 6.99 27.26 8.22
C TYR A 230 6.34 26.96 9.57
N TRP A 231 6.94 27.41 10.68
CA TRP A 231 6.47 27.09 12.03
C TRP A 231 6.10 28.37 12.79
N HIS A 232 4.96 28.96 12.46
CA HIS A 232 4.40 30.00 13.31
C HIS A 232 3.93 29.38 14.63
N ARG A 233 4.38 29.96 15.78
CA ARG A 233 3.81 29.64 17.10
C ARG A 233 2.29 29.82 17.01
N PRO A 234 1.49 28.86 17.52
CA PRO A 234 0.07 29.12 17.67
C PRO A 234 -0.08 30.26 18.66
N THR A 235 -0.59 31.38 18.21
CA THR A 235 -1.10 32.41 19.11
C THR A 235 -2.24 31.82 19.93
N PRO A 236 -2.34 32.07 21.24
CA PRO A 236 -3.48 31.63 22.03
C PRO A 236 -4.77 32.12 21.36
N ALA A 237 -5.71 31.20 21.20
CA ALA A 237 -6.97 31.48 20.51
C ALA A 237 -7.73 32.62 21.18
N GLY A 238 -7.77 33.76 20.51
CA GLY A 238 -8.78 34.79 20.78
C GLY A 238 -10.18 34.27 20.34
N PRO A 239 -11.25 34.95 20.83
CA PRO A 239 -12.62 34.53 20.52
C PRO A 239 -12.85 34.45 19.00
N MET A 240 -13.55 33.41 18.56
CA MET A 240 -13.82 33.12 17.15
C MET A 240 -14.53 34.31 16.48
N PRO A 241 -14.05 34.79 15.32
CA PRO A 241 -14.78 35.76 14.52
C PRO A 241 -16.04 35.11 13.92
N GLY A 242 -17.15 35.82 13.94
CA GLY A 242 -18.41 35.44 13.33
C GLY A 242 -18.30 35.22 11.81
N PRO A 243 -19.32 34.62 11.19
CA PRO A 243 -19.28 34.24 9.78
C PRO A 243 -19.03 35.43 8.85
N PRO A 244 -18.21 35.27 7.79
CA PRO A 244 -17.88 36.40 6.92
C PRO A 244 -19.05 36.84 6.07
N LYS A 245 -19.27 38.16 6.01
CA LYS A 245 -20.21 38.83 5.10
C LYS A 245 -19.75 38.62 3.65
N ALA A 246 -20.69 38.41 2.76
CA ALA A 246 -20.49 38.18 1.32
C ALA A 246 -19.68 39.30 0.63
N ARG A 247 -18.73 38.95 -0.21
CA ARG A 247 -17.90 39.86 -1.03
C ARG A 247 -18.52 40.12 -2.40
N PRO A 248 -18.37 41.34 -2.94
CA PRO A 248 -18.73 41.65 -4.31
C PRO A 248 -17.68 41.15 -5.34
N PRO A 249 -18.00 41.13 -6.65
CA PRO A 249 -17.26 40.37 -7.66
C PRO A 249 -15.96 40.99 -8.16
N HIS A 250 -15.13 40.14 -8.75
CA HIS A 250 -13.70 40.23 -9.07
C HIS A 250 -13.23 41.26 -10.08
N ARG A 251 -11.98 41.70 -9.92
CA ARG A 251 -11.05 42.15 -10.97
C ARG A 251 -9.87 41.16 -11.09
N PRO A 252 -9.30 40.93 -12.29
CA PRO A 252 -8.33 39.88 -12.54
C PRO A 252 -6.86 40.22 -12.17
N PRO A 253 -5.96 39.23 -12.08
CA PRO A 253 -4.73 39.30 -11.30
C PRO A 253 -3.46 39.58 -12.09
N GLY A 254 -2.50 40.24 -11.41
CA GLY A 254 -1.10 40.33 -11.79
C GLY A 254 -0.29 39.20 -11.13
N LYS A 255 0.66 38.68 -11.87
CA LYS A 255 1.52 37.52 -11.57
C LYS A 255 2.45 37.73 -10.36
N ARG A 256 2.49 36.81 -9.42
CA ARG A 256 3.68 36.20 -8.77
C ARG A 256 3.23 35.15 -7.76
N THR A 257 3.67 33.92 -7.96
CA THR A 257 3.37 32.77 -7.10
C THR A 257 4.50 32.56 -6.09
N SER A 258 4.19 32.62 -4.79
CA SER A 258 5.09 32.22 -3.70
C SER A 258 4.75 30.79 -3.24
N SER A 259 5.75 30.05 -2.78
CA SER A 259 5.68 28.63 -2.40
C SER A 259 4.68 28.31 -1.28
N ALA A 260 4.26 29.31 -0.51
CA ALA A 260 3.25 29.17 0.55
C ALA A 260 1.86 28.73 0.05
N ALA A 261 1.54 28.98 -1.22
CA ALA A 261 0.28 28.61 -1.83
C ALA A 261 0.09 27.08 -2.01
N ARG A 262 1.17 26.28 -2.04
CA ARG A 262 1.09 24.83 -2.27
C ARG A 262 0.57 24.05 -1.07
N TRP A 263 0.96 24.42 0.15
CA TRP A 263 0.56 23.71 1.37
C TRP A 263 -0.87 24.04 1.80
N THR A 264 -1.29 25.27 1.62
CA THR A 264 -2.69 25.65 1.84
C THR A 264 -3.63 25.01 0.80
N ALA A 265 -3.12 24.71 -0.39
CA ALA A 265 -3.85 23.95 -1.41
C ALA A 265 -3.98 22.46 -1.04
N MET A 266 -2.95 21.86 -0.43
CA MET A 266 -2.98 20.43 -0.04
C MET A 266 -3.91 20.19 1.16
N ALA A 267 -3.91 21.07 2.17
CA ALA A 267 -4.85 21.01 3.29
C ALA A 267 -6.30 21.23 2.84
N ARG A 268 -6.54 22.15 1.89
CA ARG A 268 -7.85 22.37 1.27
C ARG A 268 -8.25 21.28 0.28
N TRP A 269 -7.27 20.58 -0.32
CA TRP A 269 -7.51 19.44 -1.20
C TRP A 269 -8.01 18.23 -0.39
N CYS A 270 -7.39 17.92 0.75
CA CYS A 270 -7.86 16.87 1.65
C CYS A 270 -9.29 17.13 2.16
N SER A 271 -9.61 18.36 2.59
CA SER A 271 -10.93 18.69 3.14
C SER A 271 -12.06 18.77 2.11
N ARG A 272 -11.76 19.01 0.82
CA ARG A 272 -12.78 19.09 -0.25
C ARG A 272 -13.02 17.78 -1.00
N ARG A 273 -12.08 16.84 -0.95
CA ARG A 273 -12.17 15.59 -1.72
C ARG A 273 -12.72 14.41 -0.92
N TRP A 274 -12.82 14.58 0.40
CA TRP A 274 -13.38 13.59 1.30
C TRP A 274 -14.47 14.25 2.16
N PRO A 275 -15.72 14.33 1.66
CA PRO A 275 -16.83 14.72 2.51
C PRO A 275 -17.00 13.65 3.60
N PRO A 276 -17.44 14.03 4.81
CA PRO A 276 -17.72 13.07 5.87
C PRO A 276 -18.72 12.05 5.34
N LEU A 277 -18.40 10.77 5.52
CA LEU A 277 -19.29 9.67 5.19
C LEU A 277 -20.59 9.87 5.97
N LYS A 278 -21.69 9.97 5.26
CA LYS A 278 -23.03 9.91 5.87
C LYS A 278 -23.19 8.51 6.44
N ARG A 279 -23.60 8.45 7.70
CA ARG A 279 -24.01 7.23 8.40
C ARG A 279 -25.17 6.56 7.67
#